data_e23bed59f14b5b2a5beae9777874a8fb
#
_entry.id   e23bed59f14b5b2a5beae9777874a8fb
#
_cell.length_a   1.000
_cell.length_b   1.000
_cell.length_c   1.000
_cell.angle_alpha   90.00
_cell.angle_beta   90.00
_cell.angle_gamma   90.00
#
_symmetry.space_group_name_H-M   'P 1'
#
loop_
_entity.id
_entity.type
_entity.pdbx_description
1 polymer ?
#
loop_
_entity_poly.entity_id
_entity_poly.type
_entity_poly.pdbx_seq_one_letter_code
_entity_poly.pdbx_strand_id
1 'polypeptide(L)'
;MAQLLGSIAQKHQIALQICGTDEDFTRYGIQKAGCMTLEVLGHASGVSFKNLKHKGMRHGCHCIESRDIGAYETCPNGCKYCYANKDPRKAAENYKLHDPHSPLLLGWVNEDDEIKQSVQKSFLLKQTLPGQTTLNL
;
A
#
# COMPACT_ATOMS: atom_id res chain seq x y z
N MET A 1 12.47 -0.84 24.27
CA MET A 1 12.11 -1.54 23.01
C MET A 1 12.80 -0.91 21.79
N ALA A 2 12.64 0.39 21.51
CA ALA A 2 13.24 1.06 20.34
C ALA A 2 14.77 0.90 20.27
N GLN A 3 15.48 1.08 21.39
CA GLN A 3 16.94 0.89 21.45
C GLN A 3 17.36 -0.54 21.08
N LEU A 4 16.65 -1.55 21.55
CA LEU A 4 16.93 -2.95 21.23
C LEU A 4 16.73 -3.23 19.74
N LEU A 5 15.60 -2.77 19.20
CA LEU A 5 15.31 -2.94 17.76
C LEU A 5 16.33 -2.21 16.87
N GLY A 6 16.71 -0.98 17.25
CA GLY A 6 17.72 -0.21 16.54
C GLY A 6 19.08 -0.90 16.53
N SER A 7 19.52 -1.42 17.69
CA SER A 7 20.81 -2.13 17.78
C SER A 7 20.81 -3.44 16.97
N ILE A 8 19.73 -4.18 16.95
CA ILE A 8 19.59 -5.41 16.13
C ILE A 8 19.62 -5.05 14.66
N ALA A 9 18.82 -4.07 14.22
CA ALA A 9 18.78 -3.62 12.84
C ALA A 9 20.16 -3.17 12.35
N GLN A 10 20.87 -2.37 13.14
CA GLN A 10 22.22 -1.92 12.83
C GLN A 10 23.20 -3.08 12.69
N LYS A 11 23.16 -4.06 13.64
CA LYS A 11 24.00 -5.26 13.57
C LYS A 11 23.81 -6.07 12.29
N HIS A 12 22.59 -6.11 11.77
CA HIS A 12 22.23 -6.86 10.56
C HIS A 12 22.16 -6.00 9.31
N GLN A 13 22.61 -4.74 9.36
CA GLN A 13 22.58 -3.80 8.23
C GLN A 13 21.17 -3.61 7.63
N ILE A 14 20.15 -3.63 8.49
CA ILE A 14 18.77 -3.42 8.10
C ILE A 14 18.38 -1.97 8.38
N ALA A 15 17.91 -1.26 7.36
CA ALA A 15 17.32 0.07 7.55
C ALA A 15 15.99 -0.05 8.29
N LEU A 16 15.93 0.53 9.50
CA LEU A 16 14.72 0.52 10.31
C LEU A 16 14.01 1.87 10.21
N GLN A 17 12.73 1.83 9.89
CA GLN A 17 11.89 3.01 9.73
C GLN A 17 10.64 2.90 10.59
N ILE A 18 10.12 4.06 11.02
CA ILE A 18 8.87 4.15 11.77
C ILE A 18 7.95 5.19 11.12
N CYS A 19 6.66 4.88 11.06
CA CYS A 19 5.63 5.81 10.59
C CYS A 19 4.45 5.87 11.58
N GLY A 20 3.58 6.91 11.42
CA GLY A 20 2.38 7.05 12.23
C GLY A 20 2.63 7.49 13.67
N THR A 21 3.75 8.15 13.95
CA THR A 21 4.10 8.76 15.23
C THR A 21 4.82 10.09 15.03
N ASP A 22 4.66 11.00 15.98
CA ASP A 22 5.41 12.26 16.03
C ASP A 22 6.69 12.16 16.85
N GLU A 23 6.87 11.06 17.58
CA GLU A 23 8.07 10.83 18.37
C GLU A 23 9.32 10.69 17.51
N ASP A 24 10.45 11.16 18.03
CA ASP A 24 11.75 11.06 17.38
C ASP A 24 12.54 9.87 17.93
N PHE A 25 12.82 8.91 17.04
CA PHE A 25 13.59 7.72 17.32
C PHE A 25 14.97 7.70 16.64
N THR A 26 15.39 8.81 16.01
CA THR A 26 16.67 8.90 15.29
C THR A 26 17.88 8.58 16.16
N ARG A 27 17.83 8.90 17.47
CA ARG A 27 18.86 8.51 18.46
C ARG A 27 19.09 7.01 18.58
N TYR A 28 18.14 6.19 18.13
CA TYR A 28 18.23 4.73 18.08
C TYR A 28 18.53 4.18 16.68
N GLY A 29 18.88 5.06 15.71
CA GLY A 29 19.10 4.68 14.34
C GLY A 29 17.82 4.35 13.55
N ILE A 30 16.64 4.74 14.08
CA ILE A 30 15.34 4.52 13.46
C ILE A 30 14.90 5.80 12.76
N GLN A 31 14.72 5.76 11.46
CA GLN A 31 14.35 6.92 10.66
C GLN A 31 12.82 7.08 10.63
N LYS A 32 12.35 8.33 10.67
CA LYS A 32 10.94 8.64 10.45
C LYS A 32 10.66 8.64 8.96
N ALA A 33 9.81 7.73 8.50
CA ALA A 33 9.45 7.60 7.09
C ALA A 33 8.01 7.12 6.90
N GLY A 34 7.52 7.21 5.65
CA GLY A 34 6.25 6.61 5.25
C GLY A 34 6.47 5.22 4.67
N CYS A 35 5.52 4.32 4.85
CA CYS A 35 5.55 3.01 4.19
C CYS A 35 5.25 3.08 2.69
N MET A 36 4.55 4.13 2.24
CA MET A 36 4.26 4.43 0.83
C MET A 36 4.84 5.79 0.48
N THR A 37 6.13 5.83 0.18
CA THR A 37 6.84 7.01 -0.29
C THR A 37 7.31 6.81 -1.73
N LEU A 38 7.63 7.90 -2.43
CA LEU A 38 8.18 7.80 -3.80
C LEU A 38 9.50 7.05 -3.83
N GLU A 39 10.29 7.16 -2.77
CA GLU A 39 11.55 6.45 -2.62
C GLU A 39 11.33 4.93 -2.52
N VAL A 40 10.43 4.50 -1.61
CA VAL A 40 10.09 3.08 -1.43
C VAL A 40 9.52 2.49 -2.72
N LEU A 41 8.60 3.21 -3.37
CA LEU A 41 8.02 2.77 -4.65
C LEU A 41 9.05 2.72 -5.76
N GLY A 42 9.92 3.74 -5.85
CA GLY A 42 11.00 3.79 -6.84
C GLY A 42 11.98 2.64 -6.67
N HIS A 43 12.38 2.35 -5.44
CA HIS A 43 13.24 1.21 -5.13
C HIS A 43 12.60 -0.13 -5.50
N ALA A 44 11.32 -0.31 -5.14
CA ALA A 44 10.62 -1.57 -5.39
C ALA A 44 10.32 -1.82 -6.88
N SER A 45 10.04 -0.75 -7.64
CA SER A 45 9.63 -0.85 -9.06
C SER A 45 10.74 -0.57 -10.07
N GLY A 46 11.87 0.00 -9.64
CA GLY A 46 12.95 0.40 -10.53
C GLY A 46 12.62 1.62 -11.42
N VAL A 47 11.53 2.33 -11.14
CA VAL A 47 11.11 3.50 -11.93
C VAL A 47 11.02 4.75 -11.06
N SER A 48 11.10 5.90 -11.70
CA SER A 48 10.93 7.19 -11.03
C SER A 48 9.52 7.75 -11.24
N PHE A 49 8.99 8.40 -10.20
CA PHE A 49 7.65 8.97 -10.20
C PHE A 49 7.69 10.49 -10.15
N LYS A 50 6.65 11.11 -10.72
CA LYS A 50 6.39 12.55 -10.56
C LYS A 50 6.16 12.85 -9.08
N ASN A 51 6.47 14.06 -8.67
CA ASN A 51 6.22 14.47 -7.29
C ASN A 51 4.73 14.38 -6.95
N LEU A 52 4.42 13.61 -5.92
CA LEU A 52 3.06 13.41 -5.39
C LEU A 52 2.94 14.11 -4.04
N LYS A 53 1.74 14.62 -3.77
CA LYS A 53 1.44 15.24 -2.47
C LYS A 53 1.50 14.21 -1.35
N HIS A 54 2.06 14.61 -0.22
CA HIS A 54 1.90 13.86 1.01
C HIS A 54 0.45 13.98 1.47
N LYS A 55 -0.20 12.85 1.65
CA LYS A 55 -1.56 12.77 2.18
C LYS A 55 -1.66 11.50 3.02
N GLY A 56 -1.21 11.63 4.26
CA GLY A 56 -1.29 10.53 5.20
C GLY A 56 -2.73 10.14 5.52
N MET A 57 -2.95 8.86 5.79
CA MET A 57 -4.25 8.31 6.19
C MET A 57 -4.60 8.62 7.65
N ARG A 58 -3.62 9.03 8.45
CA ARG A 58 -3.75 9.33 9.88
C ARG A 58 -2.67 10.32 10.33
N HIS A 59 -2.85 10.86 11.52
CA HIS A 59 -1.85 11.74 12.15
C HIS A 59 -0.46 11.07 12.19
N GLY A 60 0.59 11.82 11.94
CA GLY A 60 1.98 11.32 11.89
C GLY A 60 2.31 10.43 10.67
N CYS A 61 1.40 10.27 9.71
CA CYS A 61 1.65 9.51 8.49
C CYS A 61 2.35 10.36 7.43
N HIS A 62 3.46 9.86 6.90
CA HIS A 62 4.26 10.53 5.86
C HIS A 62 4.10 9.90 4.46
N CYS A 63 3.06 9.09 4.27
CA CYS A 63 2.77 8.47 2.97
C CYS A 63 2.30 9.48 1.93
N ILE A 64 2.53 9.15 0.66
CA ILE A 64 1.92 9.86 -0.47
C ILE A 64 0.44 9.53 -0.58
N GLU A 65 -0.29 10.34 -1.34
CA GLU A 65 -1.69 10.06 -1.67
C GLU A 65 -1.81 8.72 -2.39
N SER A 66 -2.67 7.86 -1.88
CA SER A 66 -2.93 6.53 -2.43
C SER A 66 -4.42 6.21 -2.37
N ARG A 67 -4.86 5.24 -3.17
CA ARG A 67 -6.22 4.71 -3.13
C ARG A 67 -6.18 3.31 -2.55
N ASP A 68 -7.07 3.02 -1.64
CA ASP A 68 -7.34 1.66 -1.19
C ASP A 68 -8.21 0.97 -2.25
N ILE A 69 -7.73 -0.16 -2.74
CA ILE A 69 -8.45 -1.01 -3.70
C ILE A 69 -9.06 -2.24 -3.02
N GLY A 70 -8.86 -2.39 -1.72
CA GLY A 70 -9.42 -3.47 -0.92
C GLY A 70 -10.86 -3.20 -0.49
N ALA A 71 -11.52 -4.24 -0.01
CA ALA A 71 -12.80 -4.14 0.66
C ALA A 71 -12.74 -4.84 2.02
N TYR A 72 -13.45 -4.29 3.00
CA TYR A 72 -13.59 -4.93 4.30
C TYR A 72 -14.42 -6.20 4.20
N GLU A 73 -14.23 -7.13 5.14
CA GLU A 73 -14.95 -8.41 5.20
C GLU A 73 -14.79 -9.24 3.93
N THR A 74 -13.57 -9.35 3.37
CA THR A 74 -13.31 -10.11 2.14
C THR A 74 -12.23 -11.18 2.26
N CYS A 75 -11.43 -11.16 3.34
CA CYS A 75 -10.31 -12.07 3.50
C CYS A 75 -10.69 -13.28 4.39
N PRO A 76 -10.54 -14.52 3.93
CA PRO A 76 -10.92 -15.71 4.69
C PRO A 76 -9.88 -16.16 5.73
N ASN A 77 -8.73 -15.49 5.86
CA ASN A 77 -7.59 -15.96 6.65
C ASN A 77 -7.82 -16.02 8.17
N GLY A 78 -8.85 -15.34 8.72
CA GLY A 78 -9.22 -15.40 10.12
C GLY A 78 -8.18 -14.90 11.12
N CYS A 79 -7.31 -13.95 10.74
CA CYS A 79 -6.31 -13.39 11.63
C CYS A 79 -6.97 -12.73 12.85
N LYS A 80 -6.51 -13.09 14.06
CA LYS A 80 -7.09 -12.58 15.31
C LYS A 80 -6.98 -11.06 15.50
N TYR A 81 -6.02 -10.43 14.89
CA TYR A 81 -5.77 -8.98 14.96
C TYR A 81 -6.18 -8.24 13.68
N CYS A 82 -7.09 -8.83 12.90
CA CYS A 82 -7.48 -8.23 11.63
C CYS A 82 -8.37 -7.00 11.86
N TYR A 83 -7.92 -5.84 11.38
CA TYR A 83 -8.72 -4.62 11.40
C TYR A 83 -9.74 -4.57 10.27
N ALA A 84 -9.55 -5.37 9.22
CA ALA A 84 -10.40 -5.37 8.03
C ALA A 84 -11.57 -6.36 8.10
N ASN A 85 -11.48 -7.39 8.94
CA ASN A 85 -12.54 -8.37 9.14
C ASN A 85 -13.02 -8.35 10.59
N LYS A 86 -14.26 -7.97 10.81
CA LYS A 86 -14.93 -8.01 12.11
C LYS A 86 -15.78 -9.27 12.26
N ASP A 87 -16.40 -9.73 11.16
CA ASP A 87 -17.21 -10.94 11.11
C ASP A 87 -16.61 -11.98 10.15
N PRO A 88 -16.05 -13.09 10.67
CA PRO A 88 -15.48 -14.14 9.83
C PRO A 88 -16.50 -14.83 8.92
N ARG A 89 -17.78 -14.90 9.31
CA ARG A 89 -18.83 -15.50 8.48
C ARG A 89 -19.12 -14.65 7.28
N LYS A 90 -19.26 -13.31 7.48
CA LYS A 90 -19.45 -12.36 6.39
C LYS A 90 -18.24 -12.35 5.44
N ALA A 91 -17.04 -12.43 5.98
CA ALA A 91 -15.83 -12.53 5.16
C ALA A 91 -15.82 -13.79 4.30
N ALA A 92 -16.26 -14.92 4.83
CA ALA A 92 -16.37 -16.18 4.09
C ALA A 92 -17.47 -16.13 3.01
N GLU A 93 -18.57 -15.47 3.28
CA GLU A 93 -19.67 -15.25 2.31
C GLU A 93 -19.19 -14.34 1.17
N ASN A 94 -18.59 -13.20 1.50
CA ASN A 94 -18.06 -12.27 0.50
C ASN A 94 -16.94 -12.90 -0.34
N TYR A 95 -16.08 -13.73 0.25
CA TYR A 95 -15.05 -14.43 -0.49
C TYR A 95 -15.60 -15.32 -1.61
N LYS A 96 -16.77 -15.94 -1.39
CA LYS A 96 -17.45 -16.74 -2.43
C LYS A 96 -17.99 -15.91 -3.59
N LEU A 97 -18.18 -14.60 -3.40
CA LEU A 97 -18.64 -13.69 -4.44
C LEU A 97 -17.49 -13.20 -5.33
N HIS A 98 -16.24 -13.48 -4.97
CA HIS A 98 -15.10 -13.11 -5.79
C HIS A 98 -15.00 -13.98 -7.04
N ASP A 99 -14.93 -13.33 -8.20
CA ASP A 99 -14.69 -13.96 -9.49
C ASP A 99 -13.50 -13.24 -10.17
N PRO A 100 -12.41 -13.95 -10.51
CA PRO A 100 -11.24 -13.34 -11.15
C PRO A 100 -11.53 -12.73 -12.52
N HIS A 101 -12.65 -13.08 -13.14
CA HIS A 101 -13.08 -12.50 -14.43
C HIS A 101 -13.96 -11.26 -14.26
N SER A 102 -14.42 -10.98 -13.04
CA SER A 102 -15.21 -9.79 -12.75
C SER A 102 -14.32 -8.53 -12.72
N PRO A 103 -14.78 -7.39 -13.23
CA PRO A 103 -14.10 -6.11 -13.06
C PRO A 103 -14.21 -5.57 -11.61
N LEU A 104 -15.03 -6.19 -10.77
CA LEU A 104 -15.23 -5.83 -9.36
C LEU A 104 -14.47 -6.78 -8.45
N LEU A 105 -14.09 -6.28 -7.27
CA LEU A 105 -13.50 -7.12 -6.23
C LEU A 105 -14.49 -8.17 -5.71
N LEU A 106 -15.78 -7.85 -5.67
CA LEU A 106 -16.87 -8.72 -5.25
C LEU A 106 -18.02 -8.60 -6.23
N GLY A 107 -18.57 -9.77 -6.64
CA GLY A 107 -19.73 -9.84 -7.51
C GLY A 107 -19.49 -9.33 -8.92
N TRP A 108 -20.58 -8.94 -9.57
CA TRP A 108 -20.60 -8.42 -10.94
C TRP A 108 -21.38 -7.11 -10.98
N VAL A 109 -21.11 -6.32 -12.00
CA VAL A 109 -21.87 -5.09 -12.30
C VAL A 109 -23.32 -5.48 -12.62
N ASN A 110 -24.28 -4.80 -11.97
CA ASN A 110 -25.70 -4.96 -12.23
C ASN A 110 -26.19 -3.91 -13.26
N GLU A 111 -27.38 -4.14 -13.81
CA GLU A 111 -27.98 -3.22 -14.80
C GLU A 111 -28.24 -1.83 -14.24
N ASP A 112 -28.49 -1.73 -12.92
CA ASP A 112 -28.78 -0.47 -12.22
C ASP A 112 -27.51 0.27 -11.75
N ASP A 113 -26.32 -0.29 -11.94
CA ASP A 113 -25.06 0.32 -11.51
C ASP A 113 -24.63 1.46 -12.44
N GLU A 114 -24.35 2.62 -11.88
CA GLU A 114 -23.82 3.77 -12.62
C GLU A 114 -22.29 3.61 -12.83
N ILE A 115 -21.89 3.25 -14.04
CA ILE A 115 -20.47 3.11 -14.40
C ILE A 115 -19.91 4.46 -14.83
N LYS A 116 -18.97 5.00 -14.04
CA LYS A 116 -18.23 6.22 -14.36
C LYS A 116 -16.83 5.90 -14.85
N GLN A 117 -16.49 6.37 -16.04
CA GLN A 117 -15.14 6.26 -16.55
C GLN A 117 -14.20 7.17 -15.76
N SER A 118 -13.20 6.58 -15.11
CA SER A 118 -12.17 7.32 -14.38
C SER A 118 -11.00 7.64 -15.30
N VAL A 119 -10.60 8.92 -15.34
CA VAL A 119 -9.37 9.33 -16.04
C VAL A 119 -8.18 8.99 -15.16
N GLN A 120 -7.46 7.94 -15.51
CA GLN A 120 -6.22 7.56 -14.84
C GLN A 120 -5.06 8.41 -15.37
N LYS A 121 -4.41 9.17 -14.47
CA LYS A 121 -3.20 9.93 -14.80
C LYS A 121 -1.98 9.09 -14.47
N SER A 122 -1.07 8.91 -15.43
CA SER A 122 0.21 8.30 -15.15
C SER A 122 1.09 9.25 -14.32
N PHE A 123 1.62 8.73 -13.22
CA PHE A 123 2.58 9.42 -12.36
C PHE A 123 4.02 9.00 -12.64
N LEU A 124 4.25 8.13 -13.60
CA LEU A 124 5.58 7.73 -14.01
C LEU A 124 6.30 8.91 -14.67
N LEU A 125 7.56 9.12 -14.30
CA LEU A 125 8.49 9.91 -15.10
C LEU A 125 8.91 9.02 -16.27
N LYS A 126 8.79 9.53 -17.51
CA LYS A 126 9.32 8.85 -18.69
C LYS A 126 10.86 8.82 -18.60
N GLN A 127 11.38 7.84 -17.91
CA GLN A 127 12.79 7.45 -18.03
C GLN A 127 12.79 6.04 -18.59
N THR A 128 13.14 5.90 -19.85
CA THR A 128 13.58 4.64 -20.42
C THR A 128 14.90 4.30 -19.74
N LEU A 129 14.87 3.39 -18.78
CA LEU A 129 16.10 2.76 -18.32
C LEU A 129 16.68 1.97 -19.50
N PRO A 130 18.01 2.09 -19.78
CA PRO A 130 18.65 1.31 -20.82
C PRO A 130 18.43 -0.18 -20.53
N GLY A 131 17.73 -0.91 -21.40
CA GLY A 131 17.51 -2.34 -21.31
C GLY A 131 16.10 -2.81 -20.93
N GLN A 132 15.13 -1.93 -20.66
CA GLN A 132 13.73 -2.32 -20.50
C GLN A 132 13.00 -2.36 -21.82
N THR A 133 12.62 -3.57 -22.24
CA THR A 133 11.67 -3.79 -23.34
C THR A 133 10.28 -3.39 -22.82
N THR A 134 9.66 -2.40 -23.44
CA THR A 134 8.25 -2.08 -23.19
C THR A 134 7.38 -3.23 -23.71
N LEU A 135 6.74 -3.95 -22.83
CA LEU A 135 5.62 -4.82 -23.18
C LEU A 135 4.45 -3.89 -23.58
N ASN A 136 4.19 -3.78 -24.85
CA ASN A 136 2.95 -3.20 -25.38
C ASN A 136 1.84 -4.25 -25.13
N LEU A 137 1.00 -4.00 -24.12
CA LEU A 137 -0.27 -4.68 -23.90
C LEU A 137 -1.37 -3.85 -24.55
#